data_68023662aa16dc59cd416423e91f3230
#
_entry.id   68023662aa16dc59cd416423e91f3230
#
_cell.length_a   1.000
_cell.length_b   1.000
_cell.length_c   1.000
_cell.angle_alpha   90.00
_cell.angle_beta   90.00
_cell.angle_gamma   90.00
#
_symmetry.space_group_name_H-M   'P 1'
#
loop_
_entity.id
_entity.type
_entity.pdbx_description
1 polymer ?
#
loop_
_entity_poly.entity_id
_entity_poly.type
_entity_poly.pdbx_seq_one_letter_code
_entity_poly.pdbx_strand_id
1 'polypeptide(L)'
;RIPILSEEGREMLYDERRNWELYWLVDPLDGTVEFIKGNNEFTVNIALMENNVCMGAVIYVPYFEKLYIAGRDAGSYVKEHVAPDSGAEYTYDEIVTGWTRLPLECEAVRPHPRLRVAVSRSHQTPETAEHIARLRATHPDLEIVEQGSSYKFCLLAEGRVDYYVRTTHTYEWDTAAGELILAEAGGRTRTLPDDGVLR
;
A
#
# COMPACT_ATOMS: atom_id res chain seq x y z
N ARG A 1 9.78 -22.78 11.31
CA ARG A 1 9.81 -21.79 10.21
C ARG A 1 8.44 -21.20 10.07
N ILE A 2 8.33 -19.87 9.97
CA ILE A 2 7.07 -19.19 9.63
C ILE A 2 6.77 -19.46 8.16
N PRO A 3 5.58 -19.98 7.78
CA PRO A 3 5.22 -20.21 6.39
C PRO A 3 5.10 -18.91 5.60
N ILE A 4 5.22 -19.03 4.27
CA ILE A 4 5.12 -17.90 3.33
C ILE A 4 4.01 -18.20 2.33
N LEU A 5 3.07 -17.27 2.20
CA LEU A 5 2.11 -17.20 1.11
C LEU A 5 2.57 -16.09 0.16
N SER A 6 2.86 -16.43 -1.08
CA SER A 6 3.41 -15.47 -2.05
C SER A 6 2.74 -15.63 -3.41
N GLU A 7 2.60 -14.52 -4.15
CA GLU A 7 2.09 -14.51 -5.52
C GLU A 7 2.92 -15.41 -6.43
N GLU A 8 4.25 -15.31 -6.37
CA GLU A 8 5.20 -16.10 -7.18
C GLU A 8 5.44 -17.50 -6.59
N GLY A 9 4.73 -17.85 -5.52
CA GLY A 9 4.84 -19.13 -4.87
C GLY A 9 4.02 -20.23 -5.57
N ARG A 10 4.02 -21.43 -4.98
CA ARG A 10 3.11 -22.48 -5.43
C ARG A 10 1.66 -22.08 -5.14
N GLU A 11 0.75 -22.42 -6.02
CA GLU A 11 -0.68 -22.31 -5.73
C GLU A 11 -1.03 -23.08 -4.44
N MET A 12 -1.71 -22.43 -3.53
CA MET A 12 -2.02 -22.98 -2.22
C MET A 12 -3.52 -22.87 -1.95
N LEU A 13 -4.15 -24.01 -1.74
CA LEU A 13 -5.58 -24.05 -1.44
C LEU A 13 -5.85 -23.44 -0.06
N TYR A 14 -7.01 -22.82 0.10
CA TYR A 14 -7.40 -22.21 1.37
C TYR A 14 -7.35 -23.21 2.54
N ASP A 15 -7.76 -24.47 2.33
CA ASP A 15 -7.73 -25.52 3.35
C ASP A 15 -6.32 -25.85 3.86
N GLU A 16 -5.28 -25.62 3.07
CA GLU A 16 -3.89 -25.83 3.49
C GLU A 16 -3.41 -24.72 4.45
N ARG A 17 -3.92 -23.50 4.28
CA ARG A 17 -3.45 -22.31 4.99
C ARG A 17 -4.40 -21.75 6.05
N ARG A 18 -5.68 -22.14 6.06
CA ARG A 18 -6.71 -21.60 6.94
C ARG A 18 -6.42 -21.71 8.45
N ASN A 19 -5.50 -22.64 8.82
CA ASN A 19 -5.10 -22.86 10.23
C ASN A 19 -3.72 -22.23 10.56
N TRP A 20 -3.17 -21.44 9.65
CA TRP A 20 -1.93 -20.75 9.95
C TRP A 20 -2.19 -19.58 10.91
N GLU A 21 -1.59 -19.67 12.09
CA GLU A 21 -1.68 -18.60 13.07
C GLU A 21 -0.73 -17.46 12.75
N LEU A 22 0.47 -17.77 12.23
CA LEU A 22 1.51 -16.79 11.88
C LEU A 22 2.09 -17.14 10.50
N TYR A 23 2.11 -16.18 9.58
CA TYR A 23 2.67 -16.36 8.23
C TYR A 23 3.12 -15.04 7.60
N TRP A 24 4.03 -15.16 6.64
CA TRP A 24 4.39 -14.06 5.75
C TRP A 24 3.48 -14.07 4.53
N LEU A 25 3.01 -12.89 4.16
CA LEU A 25 2.28 -12.63 2.94
C LEU A 25 3.15 -11.73 2.06
N VAL A 26 3.48 -12.20 0.84
CA VAL A 26 4.52 -11.57 0.02
C VAL A 26 4.06 -11.41 -1.42
N ASP A 27 4.18 -10.21 -1.92
CA ASP A 27 4.18 -9.93 -3.35
C ASP A 27 5.58 -9.41 -3.74
N PRO A 28 6.39 -10.25 -4.42
CA PRO A 28 7.75 -9.87 -4.78
C PRO A 28 7.83 -8.81 -5.87
N LEU A 29 6.76 -8.62 -6.66
CA LEU A 29 6.73 -7.68 -7.79
C LEU A 29 5.29 -7.23 -8.11
N ASP A 30 4.70 -6.39 -7.24
CA ASP A 30 3.42 -5.75 -7.55
C ASP A 30 3.59 -4.66 -8.63
N GLY A 31 2.72 -4.70 -9.62
CA GLY A 31 2.81 -3.83 -10.78
C GLY A 31 3.69 -4.41 -11.91
N THR A 32 3.55 -5.70 -12.18
CA THR A 32 4.27 -6.40 -13.27
C THR A 32 4.11 -5.70 -14.63
N VAL A 33 2.92 -5.16 -14.91
CA VAL A 33 2.66 -4.39 -16.14
C VAL A 33 3.52 -3.13 -16.19
N GLU A 34 3.63 -2.41 -15.08
CA GLU A 34 4.43 -1.21 -14.93
C GLU A 34 5.92 -1.52 -15.05
N PHE A 35 6.35 -2.63 -14.46
CA PHE A 35 7.73 -3.11 -14.57
C PHE A 35 8.11 -3.42 -16.02
N ILE A 36 7.26 -4.17 -16.76
CA ILE A 36 7.49 -4.51 -18.16
C ILE A 36 7.51 -3.25 -19.05
N LYS A 37 6.64 -2.28 -18.78
CA LYS A 37 6.60 -1.01 -19.52
C LYS A 37 7.74 -0.05 -19.18
N GLY A 38 8.49 -0.31 -18.11
CA GLY A 38 9.58 0.54 -17.65
C GLY A 38 9.13 1.91 -17.12
N ASN A 39 7.92 2.02 -16.59
CA ASN A 39 7.42 3.28 -16.01
C ASN A 39 7.74 3.45 -14.52
N ASN A 40 8.51 2.49 -13.97
CA ASN A 40 9.11 2.60 -12.63
C ASN A 40 8.12 2.62 -11.43
N GLU A 41 6.89 2.19 -11.66
CA GLU A 41 5.81 2.23 -10.68
C GLU A 41 5.49 0.84 -10.11
N PHE A 42 6.50 0.09 -9.71
CA PHE A 42 6.38 -1.24 -9.12
C PHE A 42 6.89 -1.27 -7.69
N THR A 43 6.42 -2.24 -6.91
CA THR A 43 6.74 -2.36 -5.48
C THR A 43 7.01 -3.81 -5.09
N VAL A 44 7.66 -3.98 -3.95
CA VAL A 44 7.77 -5.25 -3.23
C VAL A 44 6.95 -5.10 -1.94
N ASN A 45 6.01 -6.02 -1.70
CA ASN A 45 5.13 -5.97 -0.55
C ASN A 45 5.39 -7.17 0.36
N ILE A 46 5.56 -6.92 1.66
CA ILE A 46 5.73 -7.97 2.67
C ILE A 46 4.86 -7.62 3.87
N ALA A 47 4.02 -8.55 4.30
CA ALA A 47 3.23 -8.42 5.52
C ALA A 47 3.45 -9.62 6.44
N LEU A 48 3.56 -9.38 7.75
CA LEU A 48 3.49 -10.40 8.78
C LEU A 48 2.06 -10.49 9.28
N MET A 49 1.45 -11.64 9.08
CA MET A 49 0.08 -11.92 9.46
C MET A 49 0.02 -12.79 10.71
N GLU A 50 -0.78 -12.42 11.69
CA GLU A 50 -1.10 -13.23 12.87
C GLU A 50 -2.62 -13.34 13.00
N ASN A 51 -3.15 -14.56 12.97
CA ASN A 51 -4.60 -14.82 13.03
C ASN A 51 -5.40 -13.99 12.02
N ASN A 52 -4.90 -13.88 10.78
CA ASN A 52 -5.44 -13.07 9.68
C ASN A 52 -5.44 -11.54 9.95
N VAL A 53 -4.68 -11.09 10.92
CA VAL A 53 -4.46 -9.66 11.20
C VAL A 53 -3.04 -9.29 10.81
N CYS A 54 -2.87 -8.21 10.05
CA CYS A 54 -1.55 -7.71 9.71
C CYS A 54 -0.90 -7.06 10.93
N MET A 55 0.24 -7.59 11.37
CA MET A 55 0.99 -7.12 12.54
C MET A 55 2.19 -6.26 12.17
N GLY A 56 2.80 -6.53 11.02
CA GLY A 56 3.92 -5.77 10.50
C GLY A 56 3.87 -5.69 8.98
N ALA A 57 4.30 -4.59 8.41
CA ALA A 57 4.23 -4.34 6.98
C ALA A 57 5.49 -3.66 6.47
N VAL A 58 5.91 -4.04 5.28
CA VAL A 58 6.96 -3.39 4.51
C VAL A 58 6.49 -3.22 3.07
N ILE A 59 6.65 -2.03 2.52
CA ILE A 59 6.58 -1.78 1.07
C ILE A 59 7.88 -1.12 0.65
N TYR A 60 8.57 -1.73 -0.30
CA TYR A 60 9.73 -1.14 -0.93
C TYR A 60 9.38 -0.68 -2.36
N VAL A 61 9.78 0.54 -2.70
CA VAL A 61 9.60 1.15 -4.02
C VAL A 61 10.97 1.29 -4.67
N PRO A 62 11.44 0.28 -5.43
CA PRO A 62 12.85 0.16 -5.84
C PRO A 62 13.36 1.35 -6.64
N TYR A 63 12.57 1.85 -7.58
CA TYR A 63 12.97 2.96 -8.42
C TYR A 63 13.20 4.27 -7.66
N PHE A 64 12.41 4.50 -6.62
CA PHE A 64 12.53 5.70 -5.78
C PHE A 64 13.41 5.47 -4.54
N GLU A 65 13.96 4.26 -4.38
CA GLU A 65 14.76 3.87 -3.20
C GLU A 65 14.06 4.20 -1.88
N LYS A 66 12.72 4.04 -1.85
CA LYS A 66 11.90 4.32 -0.68
C LYS A 66 11.48 3.04 0.01
N LEU A 67 11.70 2.97 1.31
CA LEU A 67 11.27 1.86 2.16
C LEU A 67 10.24 2.36 3.17
N TYR A 68 9.03 1.81 3.10
CA TYR A 68 7.95 2.08 4.04
C TYR A 68 7.82 0.90 4.98
N ILE A 69 7.61 1.19 6.26
CA ILE A 69 7.41 0.17 7.28
C ILE A 69 6.31 0.60 8.25
N ALA A 70 5.53 -0.35 8.71
CA ALA A 70 4.58 -0.14 9.80
C ALA A 70 4.55 -1.35 10.72
N GLY A 71 4.33 -1.10 12.00
CA GLY A 71 3.96 -2.10 12.99
C GLY A 71 2.62 -1.72 13.60
N ARG A 72 1.78 -2.70 13.89
CA ARG A 72 0.48 -2.47 14.52
C ARG A 72 0.67 -1.77 15.87
N ASP A 73 -0.03 -0.66 16.05
CA ASP A 73 0.06 0.22 17.23
C ASP A 73 1.46 0.84 17.46
N ALA A 74 2.34 0.79 16.45
CA ALA A 74 3.71 1.29 16.52
C ALA A 74 3.99 2.47 15.57
N GLY A 75 3.03 2.78 14.70
CA GLY A 75 3.15 3.84 13.71
C GLY A 75 3.69 3.37 12.36
N SER A 76 3.70 4.30 11.43
CA SER A 76 4.17 4.10 10.05
C SER A 76 5.30 5.08 9.73
N TYR A 77 6.31 4.60 9.03
CA TYR A 77 7.55 5.34 8.78
C TYR A 77 8.04 5.13 7.34
N VAL A 78 8.77 6.12 6.82
CA VAL A 78 9.45 6.03 5.53
C VAL A 78 10.92 6.40 5.66
N LYS A 79 11.77 5.67 4.93
CA LYS A 79 13.18 6.00 4.70
C LYS A 79 13.43 6.12 3.21
N GLU A 80 14.11 7.19 2.82
CA GLU A 80 14.57 7.41 1.44
C GLU A 80 16.04 6.99 1.29
N HIS A 81 16.47 6.81 0.04
CA HIS A 81 17.84 6.42 -0.33
C HIS A 81 18.26 5.04 0.22
N VAL A 82 17.32 4.09 0.23
CA VAL A 82 17.60 2.70 0.58
C VAL A 82 17.90 1.92 -0.69
N ALA A 83 19.19 1.64 -0.93
CA ALA A 83 19.58 0.85 -2.08
C ALA A 83 19.08 -0.60 -1.98
N PRO A 84 18.68 -1.25 -3.09
CA PRO A 84 18.09 -2.60 -3.09
C PRO A 84 19.00 -3.69 -2.49
N ASP A 85 20.29 -3.52 -2.62
CA ASP A 85 21.34 -4.47 -2.20
C ASP A 85 22.10 -4.02 -0.96
N SER A 86 21.57 -3.06 -0.21
CA SER A 86 22.26 -2.47 0.96
C SER A 86 22.59 -3.48 2.04
N GLY A 87 21.82 -4.59 2.15
CA GLY A 87 21.95 -5.56 3.25
C GLY A 87 21.74 -4.92 4.62
N ALA A 88 21.17 -3.71 4.67
CA ALA A 88 21.00 -2.97 5.90
C ALA A 88 19.95 -3.63 6.80
N GLU A 89 20.30 -3.77 8.06
CA GLU A 89 19.37 -4.19 9.12
C GLU A 89 19.05 -2.98 10.00
N TYR A 90 17.82 -2.86 10.43
CA TYR A 90 17.36 -1.75 11.26
C TYR A 90 16.65 -2.26 12.51
N THR A 91 17.03 -1.73 13.64
CA THR A 91 16.30 -1.95 14.90
C THR A 91 15.08 -1.03 14.99
N TYR A 92 14.12 -1.38 15.84
CA TYR A 92 12.94 -0.54 16.08
C TYR A 92 13.34 0.88 16.53
N ASP A 93 14.32 1.00 17.43
CA ASP A 93 14.76 2.31 17.92
C ASP A 93 15.36 3.18 16.81
N GLU A 94 16.13 2.60 15.90
CA GLU A 94 16.67 3.31 14.73
C GLU A 94 15.57 3.77 13.78
N ILE A 95 14.51 2.98 13.62
CA ILE A 95 13.35 3.36 12.79
C ILE A 95 12.64 4.56 13.44
N VAL A 96 12.25 4.44 14.69
CA VAL A 96 11.46 5.47 15.38
C VAL A 96 12.22 6.79 15.53
N THR A 97 13.54 6.74 15.72
CA THR A 97 14.35 7.95 15.94
C THR A 97 14.96 8.54 14.68
N GLY A 98 15.17 7.72 13.63
CA GLY A 98 15.93 8.11 12.44
C GLY A 98 15.13 8.16 11.13
N TRP A 99 13.90 7.64 11.11
CA TRP A 99 13.06 7.64 9.91
C TRP A 99 11.95 8.70 9.99
N THR A 100 11.46 9.10 8.84
CA THR A 100 10.35 10.06 8.80
C THR A 100 9.04 9.35 9.14
N ARG A 101 8.36 9.82 10.18
CA ARG A 101 7.04 9.32 10.55
C ARG A 101 5.97 9.80 9.58
N LEU A 102 4.99 8.96 9.29
CA LEU A 102 3.85 9.28 8.44
C LEU A 102 2.61 9.68 9.27
N PRO A 103 1.71 10.56 8.75
CA PRO A 103 1.85 11.25 7.45
C PRO A 103 2.96 12.32 7.48
N LEU A 104 3.42 12.72 6.29
CA LEU A 104 4.48 13.74 6.19
C LEU A 104 3.96 15.11 6.66
N GLU A 105 4.78 15.83 7.43
CA GLU A 105 4.51 17.21 7.85
C GLU A 105 5.22 18.20 6.91
N CYS A 106 4.75 18.33 5.68
CA CYS A 106 5.33 19.25 4.71
C CYS A 106 4.24 19.97 3.89
N GLU A 107 4.64 21.01 3.13
CA GLU A 107 3.70 21.77 2.32
C GLU A 107 2.94 20.93 1.28
N ALA A 108 3.56 19.86 0.76
CA ALA A 108 2.94 18.99 -0.23
C ALA A 108 1.74 18.19 0.32
N VAL A 109 1.63 18.08 1.66
CA VAL A 109 0.57 17.30 2.34
C VAL A 109 -0.34 18.17 3.20
N ARG A 110 -0.16 19.50 3.23
CA ARG A 110 -1.11 20.41 3.87
C ARG A 110 -2.48 20.30 3.19
N PRO A 111 -3.58 20.66 3.90
CA PRO A 111 -4.90 20.64 3.30
C PRO A 111 -4.88 21.28 1.91
N HIS A 112 -5.09 20.46 0.89
CA HIS A 112 -5.06 20.91 -0.50
C HIS A 112 -6.47 21.36 -0.89
N PRO A 113 -6.63 22.47 -1.65
CA PRO A 113 -7.94 22.98 -2.03
C PRO A 113 -8.72 22.03 -2.94
N ARG A 114 -8.03 21.06 -3.56
CA ARG A 114 -8.60 20.05 -4.46
C ARG A 114 -8.47 18.67 -3.86
N LEU A 115 -9.48 17.83 -4.04
CA LEU A 115 -9.39 16.41 -3.70
C LEU A 115 -8.46 15.71 -4.70
N ARG A 116 -7.38 15.11 -4.22
CA ARG A 116 -6.42 14.34 -5.03
C ARG A 116 -6.79 12.87 -4.96
N VAL A 117 -7.16 12.30 -6.12
CA VAL A 117 -7.67 10.94 -6.23
C VAL A 117 -6.68 10.07 -6.98
N ALA A 118 -6.08 9.10 -6.29
CA ALA A 118 -5.25 8.08 -6.92
C ALA A 118 -6.11 7.06 -7.66
N VAL A 119 -5.70 6.72 -8.87
CA VAL A 119 -6.30 5.65 -9.68
C VAL A 119 -5.22 4.74 -10.23
N SER A 120 -5.57 3.48 -10.53
CA SER A 120 -4.64 2.58 -11.21
C SER A 120 -4.35 3.08 -12.62
N ARG A 121 -3.09 3.13 -13.02
CA ARG A 121 -2.68 3.48 -14.38
C ARG A 121 -3.12 2.44 -15.40
N SER A 122 -2.95 1.17 -15.09
CA SER A 122 -3.15 0.05 -16.04
C SER A 122 -4.47 -0.71 -15.85
N HIS A 123 -5.19 -0.51 -14.73
CA HIS A 123 -6.41 -1.26 -14.38
C HIS A 123 -7.57 -0.31 -14.09
N GLN A 124 -7.96 0.47 -15.11
CA GLN A 124 -9.16 1.29 -15.03
C GLN A 124 -10.37 0.53 -15.59
N THR A 125 -11.51 0.64 -14.89
CA THR A 125 -12.76 0.00 -15.28
C THR A 125 -13.89 1.03 -15.44
N PRO A 126 -15.00 0.68 -16.11
CA PRO A 126 -16.18 1.54 -16.17
C PRO A 126 -16.68 1.92 -14.76
N GLU A 127 -16.63 1.00 -13.79
CA GLU A 127 -17.07 1.23 -12.42
C GLU A 127 -16.18 2.26 -11.72
N THR A 128 -14.86 2.20 -11.94
CA THR A 128 -13.93 3.23 -11.45
C THR A 128 -14.27 4.59 -12.06
N ALA A 129 -14.52 4.65 -13.36
CA ALA A 129 -14.88 5.89 -14.04
C ALA A 129 -16.21 6.48 -13.51
N GLU A 130 -17.22 5.62 -13.27
CA GLU A 130 -18.47 6.03 -12.67
C GLU A 130 -18.29 6.56 -11.25
N HIS A 131 -17.47 5.90 -10.45
CA HIS A 131 -17.15 6.36 -9.10
C HIS A 131 -16.48 7.74 -9.10
N ILE A 132 -15.50 7.95 -9.99
CA ILE A 132 -14.86 9.25 -10.18
C ILE A 132 -15.88 10.32 -10.64
N ALA A 133 -16.79 9.98 -11.54
CA ALA A 133 -17.85 10.91 -11.97
C ALA A 133 -18.76 11.35 -10.81
N ARG A 134 -19.09 10.42 -9.90
CA ARG A 134 -19.83 10.76 -8.67
C ARG A 134 -19.02 11.68 -7.73
N LEU A 135 -17.74 11.44 -7.57
CA LEU A 135 -16.86 12.34 -6.78
C LEU A 135 -16.78 13.74 -7.42
N ARG A 136 -16.73 13.85 -8.75
CA ARG A 136 -16.74 15.15 -9.45
C ARG A 136 -18.01 15.96 -9.23
N ALA A 137 -19.13 15.31 -8.97
CA ALA A 137 -20.38 16.02 -8.68
C ALA A 137 -20.30 16.85 -7.38
N THR A 138 -19.49 16.40 -6.42
CA THR A 138 -19.27 17.10 -5.13
C THR A 138 -17.93 17.83 -5.06
N HIS A 139 -16.96 17.41 -5.87
CA HIS A 139 -15.61 17.99 -5.95
C HIS A 139 -15.27 18.27 -7.43
N PRO A 140 -15.80 19.32 -8.05
CA PRO A 140 -15.64 19.57 -9.50
C PRO A 140 -14.18 19.69 -9.95
N ASP A 141 -13.34 20.21 -9.08
CA ASP A 141 -11.90 20.48 -9.32
C ASP A 141 -10.99 19.35 -8.87
N LEU A 142 -11.54 18.13 -8.62
CA LEU A 142 -10.69 17.02 -8.19
C LEU A 142 -9.55 16.75 -9.18
N GLU A 143 -8.40 16.41 -8.64
CA GLU A 143 -7.20 16.04 -9.38
C GLU A 143 -7.05 14.52 -9.43
N ILE A 144 -6.77 13.98 -10.62
CA ILE A 144 -6.48 12.55 -10.79
C ILE A 144 -4.97 12.35 -10.79
N VAL A 145 -4.52 11.43 -9.92
CA VAL A 145 -3.13 10.97 -9.85
C VAL A 145 -3.09 9.52 -10.32
N GLU A 146 -2.59 9.29 -11.53
CA GLU A 146 -2.40 7.94 -12.04
C GLU A 146 -1.11 7.34 -11.48
N GLN A 147 -1.23 6.17 -10.85
CA GLN A 147 -0.09 5.48 -10.23
C GLN A 147 -0.28 3.96 -10.34
N GLY A 148 0.81 3.23 -10.65
CA GLY A 148 0.85 1.77 -10.60
C GLY A 148 0.99 1.22 -9.16
N SER A 149 0.88 -0.07 -9.01
CA SER A 149 1.15 -0.88 -7.81
C SER A 149 0.52 -0.41 -6.48
N SER A 150 0.92 -1.05 -5.40
CA SER A 150 0.61 -0.68 -4.01
C SER A 150 1.26 0.63 -3.57
N TYR A 151 2.12 1.24 -4.39
CA TYR A 151 2.68 2.57 -4.13
C TYR A 151 1.58 3.61 -3.88
N LYS A 152 0.36 3.41 -4.39
CA LYS A 152 -0.81 4.25 -4.08
C LYS A 152 -1.14 4.31 -2.58
N PHE A 153 -0.97 3.20 -1.84
CA PHE A 153 -1.11 3.21 -0.38
C PHE A 153 -0.04 4.06 0.30
N CYS A 154 1.19 4.01 -0.22
CA CYS A 154 2.29 4.85 0.29
C CYS A 154 2.01 6.33 0.07
N LEU A 155 1.51 6.72 -1.11
CA LEU A 155 1.13 8.11 -1.39
C LEU A 155 -0.01 8.59 -0.49
N LEU A 156 -0.99 7.73 -0.18
CA LEU A 156 -2.02 8.03 0.81
C LEU A 156 -1.43 8.22 2.21
N ALA A 157 -0.57 7.29 2.63
CA ALA A 157 0.08 7.35 3.94
C ALA A 157 1.01 8.56 4.09
N GLU A 158 1.67 8.98 2.99
CA GLU A 158 2.40 10.26 2.94
C GLU A 158 1.49 11.49 3.00
N GLY A 159 0.18 11.36 2.67
CA GLY A 159 -0.75 12.47 2.51
C GLY A 159 -0.59 13.23 1.19
N ARG A 160 0.05 12.63 0.19
CA ARG A 160 0.21 13.20 -1.16
C ARG A 160 -1.03 13.05 -2.02
N VAL A 161 -1.88 12.08 -1.71
CA VAL A 161 -3.22 11.92 -2.27
C VAL A 161 -4.21 11.71 -1.12
N ASP A 162 -5.47 12.03 -1.37
CA ASP A 162 -6.51 12.08 -0.34
C ASP A 162 -7.46 10.89 -0.43
N TYR A 163 -7.53 10.27 -1.60
CA TYR A 163 -8.46 9.19 -1.90
C TYR A 163 -7.87 8.22 -2.93
N TYR A 164 -8.17 6.95 -2.78
CA TYR A 164 -7.85 5.90 -3.75
C TYR A 164 -9.06 5.00 -3.93
N VAL A 165 -9.44 4.73 -5.16
CA VAL A 165 -10.50 3.80 -5.51
C VAL A 165 -9.97 2.69 -6.40
N ARG A 166 -10.34 1.45 -6.08
CA ARG A 166 -10.10 0.27 -6.90
C ARG A 166 -11.37 -0.58 -6.93
N THR A 167 -11.81 -0.94 -8.13
CA THR A 167 -13.01 -1.74 -8.38
C THR A 167 -12.68 -3.08 -9.03
N THR A 168 -11.40 -3.31 -9.35
CA THR A 168 -10.91 -4.60 -9.85
C THR A 168 -10.59 -5.54 -8.70
N HIS A 169 -10.58 -6.84 -9.00
CA HIS A 169 -10.13 -7.87 -8.07
C HIS A 169 -8.71 -7.58 -7.57
N THR A 170 -8.46 -7.89 -6.30
CA THR A 170 -7.15 -7.82 -5.63
C THR A 170 -6.93 -9.10 -4.85
N TYR A 171 -5.68 -9.46 -4.70
CA TYR A 171 -5.28 -10.52 -3.78
C TYR A 171 -4.88 -9.95 -2.42
N GLU A 172 -4.78 -10.83 -1.43
CA GLU A 172 -4.40 -10.46 -0.05
C GLU A 172 -3.02 -9.78 0.00
N TRP A 173 -2.07 -10.25 -0.82
CA TRP A 173 -0.70 -9.72 -0.89
C TRP A 173 -0.60 -8.34 -1.56
N ASP A 174 -1.60 -7.93 -2.36
CA ASP A 174 -1.66 -6.58 -2.96
C ASP A 174 -1.99 -5.51 -1.91
N THR A 175 -2.72 -5.86 -0.85
CA THR A 175 -3.36 -4.86 0.01
C THR A 175 -2.88 -4.90 1.46
N ALA A 176 -2.57 -6.06 2.04
CA ALA A 176 -2.33 -6.21 3.46
C ALA A 176 -1.22 -5.28 4.02
N ALA A 177 -0.09 -5.19 3.31
CA ALA A 177 0.99 -4.30 3.73
C ALA A 177 0.59 -2.83 3.62
N GLY A 178 -0.04 -2.45 2.49
CA GLY A 178 -0.49 -1.08 2.23
C GLY A 178 -1.56 -0.61 3.21
N GLU A 179 -2.48 -1.50 3.58
CA GLU A 179 -3.54 -1.20 4.55
C GLU A 179 -2.98 -0.91 5.94
N LEU A 180 -2.01 -1.68 6.43
CA LEU A 180 -1.39 -1.41 7.73
C LEU A 180 -0.61 -0.10 7.70
N ILE A 181 0.22 0.12 6.66
CA ILE A 181 0.97 1.37 6.50
C ILE A 181 0.03 2.58 6.51
N LEU A 182 -1.08 2.49 5.77
CA LEU A 182 -2.08 3.56 5.73
C LEU A 182 -2.79 3.74 7.07
N ALA A 183 -3.20 2.66 7.72
CA ALA A 183 -3.91 2.71 9.00
C ALA A 183 -3.04 3.36 10.10
N GLU A 184 -1.77 2.97 10.19
CA GLU A 184 -0.81 3.52 11.15
C GLU A 184 -0.40 4.98 10.83
N ALA A 185 -0.65 5.45 9.60
CA ALA A 185 -0.56 6.85 9.21
C ALA A 185 -1.86 7.65 9.45
N GLY A 186 -2.91 7.02 10.03
CA GLY A 186 -4.19 7.65 10.35
C GLY A 186 -5.24 7.59 9.24
N GLY A 187 -4.95 6.92 8.12
CA GLY A 187 -5.91 6.67 7.04
C GLY A 187 -6.79 5.44 7.32
N ARG A 188 -7.61 5.07 6.34
CA ARG A 188 -8.49 3.90 6.46
C ARG A 188 -8.85 3.31 5.11
N THR A 189 -9.05 2.01 5.06
CA THR A 189 -9.57 1.27 3.90
C THR A 189 -11.01 0.83 4.16
N ARG A 190 -11.85 0.86 3.13
CA ARG A 190 -13.24 0.43 3.19
C ARG A 190 -13.65 -0.30 1.92
N THR A 191 -14.59 -1.23 2.04
CA THR A 191 -15.21 -1.91 0.89
C THR A 191 -16.31 -1.05 0.27
N LEU A 192 -16.46 -1.15 -1.07
CA LEU A 192 -17.59 -0.57 -1.79
C LEU A 192 -18.63 -1.68 -2.08
N PRO A 193 -19.95 -1.37 -2.06
CA PRO A 193 -20.61 -0.09 -1.76
C PRO A 193 -20.89 0.15 -0.27
N ASP A 194 -20.61 -0.81 0.61
CA ASP A 194 -21.24 -0.91 1.94
C ASP A 194 -20.49 -0.22 3.08
N ASP A 195 -19.48 0.61 2.81
CA ASP A 195 -18.64 1.22 3.86
C ASP A 195 -18.04 0.20 4.87
N GLY A 196 -18.07 -1.10 4.54
CA GLY A 196 -17.45 -2.16 5.33
C GLY A 196 -15.92 -2.00 5.40
N VAL A 197 -15.31 -2.41 6.51
CA VAL A 197 -13.85 -2.53 6.61
C VAL A 197 -13.46 -3.82 5.90
N LEU A 198 -12.40 -3.79 5.10
CA LEU A 198 -11.79 -5.01 4.55
C LEU A 198 -11.37 -5.94 5.71
N ARG A 199 -11.69 -7.22 5.60
CA ARG A 199 -11.39 -8.24 6.62
C ARG A 199 -10.46 -9.29 6.06
#